data_239cea911df1e786157e0941a2e99faa
#
_entry.id   239cea911df1e786157e0941a2e99faa
#
_cell.length_a   1.000
_cell.length_b   1.000
_cell.length_c   1.000
_cell.angle_alpha   90.00
_cell.angle_beta   90.00
_cell.angle_gamma   90.00
#
_symmetry.space_group_name_H-M   'P 1'
#
loop_
_entity.id
_entity.type
_entity.pdbx_description
1 polymer ?
#
loop_
_entity_poly.entity_id
_entity_poly.type
_entity_poly.pdbx_seq_one_letter_code
_entity_poly.pdbx_strand_id
1 'polypeptide(L)'
;MGAENVEAIALMARDAELLDADACAFLLCIRGRDGTISRRGFLERVAIRGSFPRPVVLPDVGKRWRREDVIRWAEDEAKIAGRAA
;
A
#
# COMPACT_ATOMS: atom_id res chain seq x y z
N MET A 1 18.13 3.42 11.55
CA MET A 1 17.09 2.47 11.25
C MET A 1 16.17 2.91 10.14
N GLY A 2 15.79 4.17 10.07
CA GLY A 2 14.80 4.63 9.10
C GLY A 2 15.20 4.47 7.64
N ALA A 3 16.41 4.89 7.26
CA ALA A 3 16.84 4.88 5.86
C ALA A 3 16.98 3.46 5.30
N GLU A 4 17.53 2.55 6.08
CA GLU A 4 17.68 1.16 5.65
C GLU A 4 16.35 0.47 5.49
N ASN A 5 15.40 0.72 6.40
CA ASN A 5 14.06 0.16 6.32
C ASN A 5 13.31 0.68 5.10
N VAL A 6 13.47 1.96 4.77
CA VAL A 6 12.82 2.55 3.60
C VAL A 6 13.34 1.91 2.31
N GLU A 7 14.64 1.68 2.20
CA GLU A 7 15.21 1.01 1.03
C GLU A 7 14.70 -0.43 0.89
N ALA A 8 14.63 -1.17 2.00
CA ALA A 8 14.12 -2.52 1.99
C ALA A 8 12.65 -2.57 1.58
N ILE A 9 11.84 -1.65 2.10
CA ILE A 9 10.43 -1.53 1.73
C ILE A 9 10.27 -1.21 0.24
N ALA A 10 11.10 -0.29 -0.27
CA ALA A 10 11.05 0.10 -1.68
C ALA A 10 11.36 -1.09 -2.59
N LEU A 11 12.38 -1.88 -2.26
CA LEU A 11 12.74 -3.07 -3.04
C LEU A 11 11.62 -4.12 -2.99
N MET A 12 11.05 -4.34 -1.83
CA MET A 12 9.93 -5.27 -1.68
C MET A 12 8.72 -4.83 -2.49
N ALA A 13 8.39 -3.55 -2.44
CA ALA A 13 7.25 -3.01 -3.18
C ALA A 13 7.44 -3.12 -4.69
N ARG A 14 8.68 -3.06 -5.17
CA ARG A 14 8.98 -3.17 -6.60
C ARG A 14 8.86 -4.59 -7.12
N ASP A 15 9.37 -5.56 -6.38
CA ASP A 15 9.60 -6.92 -6.89
C ASP A 15 8.68 -7.98 -6.29
N ALA A 16 8.10 -7.72 -5.11
CA ALA A 16 7.28 -8.71 -4.43
C ALA A 16 5.88 -8.79 -5.04
N GLU A 17 5.36 -10.02 -5.17
CA GLU A 17 3.97 -10.24 -5.60
C GLU A 17 2.98 -9.95 -4.47
N LEU A 18 3.41 -10.16 -3.22
CA LEU A 18 2.60 -9.91 -2.04
C LEU A 18 3.25 -8.80 -1.21
N LEU A 19 2.45 -7.84 -0.81
CA LEU A 19 2.90 -6.65 -0.09
C LEU A 19 2.34 -6.65 1.32
N ASP A 20 3.17 -6.31 2.31
CA ASP A 20 2.68 -6.01 3.65
C ASP A 20 2.12 -4.57 3.70
N ALA A 21 1.64 -4.16 4.88
CA ALA A 21 1.04 -2.83 5.03
C ALA A 21 2.05 -1.70 4.78
N ASP A 22 3.30 -1.88 5.20
CA ASP A 22 4.34 -0.88 4.96
C ASP A 22 4.64 -0.73 3.47
N ALA A 23 4.74 -1.85 2.75
CA ALA A 23 5.00 -1.83 1.31
C ALA A 23 3.82 -1.21 0.55
N CYS A 24 2.58 -1.49 0.96
CA CYS A 24 1.41 -0.85 0.36
C CYS A 24 1.43 0.66 0.59
N ALA A 25 1.73 1.10 1.80
CA ALA A 25 1.83 2.52 2.11
C ALA A 25 2.92 3.20 1.28
N PHE A 26 4.05 2.54 1.10
CA PHE A 26 5.13 3.05 0.26
C PHE A 26 4.70 3.16 -1.21
N LEU A 27 4.12 2.09 -1.75
CA LEU A 27 3.71 2.05 -3.14
C LEU A 27 2.66 3.12 -3.46
N LEU A 28 1.74 3.37 -2.53
CA LEU A 28 0.68 4.37 -2.69
C LEU A 28 1.07 5.75 -2.18
N CYS A 29 2.30 5.92 -1.72
CA CYS A 29 2.83 7.19 -1.20
C CYS A 29 1.98 7.77 -0.06
N ILE A 30 1.51 6.93 0.83
CA ILE A 30 0.72 7.36 1.98
C ILE A 30 1.67 7.84 3.08
N ARG A 31 1.61 9.14 3.39
CA ARG A 31 2.52 9.75 4.34
C ARG A 31 1.77 10.27 5.56
N GLY A 32 2.46 10.26 6.70
CA GLY A 32 1.98 10.88 7.92
C GLY A 32 2.28 12.38 7.96
N ARG A 33 1.96 13.00 9.09
CA ARG A 33 2.16 14.45 9.28
C ARG A 33 3.63 14.85 9.20
N ASP A 34 4.53 13.96 9.56
CA ASP A 34 5.97 14.20 9.51
C ASP A 34 6.58 13.97 8.13
N GLY A 35 5.76 13.60 7.15
CA GLY A 35 6.20 13.34 5.79
C GLY A 35 6.76 11.94 5.55
N THR A 36 6.84 11.10 6.58
CA THR A 36 7.31 9.72 6.41
C THR A 36 6.15 8.79 5.99
N ILE A 37 6.51 7.65 5.42
CA ILE A 37 5.53 6.64 5.00
C ILE A 37 4.73 6.18 6.22
N SER A 38 3.41 6.16 6.09
CA SER A 38 2.50 5.86 7.19
C SER A 38 1.75 4.55 6.97
N ARG A 39 2.23 3.50 7.62
CA ARG A 39 1.53 2.22 7.68
C ARG A 39 0.14 2.39 8.31
N ARG A 40 0.06 3.16 9.38
CA ARG A 40 -1.20 3.44 10.07
C ARG A 40 -2.18 4.16 9.16
N GLY A 41 -1.72 5.14 8.40
CA GLY A 41 -2.55 5.85 7.45
C GLY A 41 -3.12 4.92 6.38
N PHE A 42 -2.30 3.98 5.89
CA PHE A 42 -2.79 2.97 4.97
C PHE A 42 -3.88 2.11 5.60
N LEU A 43 -3.63 1.57 6.80
CA LEU A 43 -4.57 0.66 7.45
C LEU A 43 -5.88 1.34 7.84
N GLU A 44 -5.82 2.59 8.29
CA GLU A 44 -7.00 3.30 8.79
C GLU A 44 -7.81 4.02 7.72
N ARG A 45 -7.20 4.39 6.60
CA ARG A 45 -7.86 5.24 5.60
C ARG A 45 -7.99 4.61 4.22
N VAL A 46 -7.14 3.67 3.87
CA VAL A 46 -7.13 3.09 2.53
C VAL A 46 -7.60 1.65 2.54
N ALA A 47 -7.03 0.81 3.38
CA ALA A 47 -7.33 -0.62 3.41
C ALA A 47 -8.78 -0.91 3.81
N ILE A 48 -9.44 0.02 4.49
CA ILE A 48 -10.82 -0.14 4.92
C ILE A 48 -11.84 0.25 3.84
N ARG A 49 -11.39 0.83 2.75
CA ARG A 49 -12.33 1.23 1.68
C ARG A 49 -12.93 -0.01 1.01
N GLY A 50 -14.21 0.07 0.72
CA GLY A 50 -14.90 -1.04 0.06
C GLY A 50 -14.34 -1.37 -1.31
N SER A 51 -13.76 -0.40 -2.00
CA SER A 51 -13.14 -0.57 -3.31
C SER A 51 -11.73 -1.17 -3.25
N PHE A 52 -11.06 -1.10 -2.09
CA PHE A 52 -9.70 -1.59 -1.98
C PHE A 52 -9.66 -3.12 -1.95
N PRO A 53 -8.66 -3.75 -2.60
CA PRO A 53 -8.55 -5.21 -2.61
C PRO A 53 -8.50 -5.80 -1.20
N ARG A 54 -9.12 -6.95 -1.02
CA ARG A 54 -9.08 -7.64 0.26
C ARG A 54 -7.72 -8.31 0.44
N PRO A 55 -7.19 -8.33 1.68
CA PRO A 55 -5.91 -8.99 1.92
C PRO A 55 -6.02 -10.51 1.85
N VAL A 56 -4.91 -11.13 1.48
CA VAL A 56 -4.70 -12.56 1.68
C VAL A 56 -4.18 -12.73 3.10
N VAL A 57 -4.81 -13.57 3.90
CA VAL A 57 -4.38 -13.82 5.26
C VAL A 57 -3.56 -15.10 5.29
N LEU A 58 -2.27 -14.96 5.59
CA LEU A 58 -1.34 -16.09 5.64
C LEU A 58 -1.14 -16.52 7.09
N PRO A 59 -1.18 -17.85 7.38
CA PRO A 59 -0.94 -18.33 8.74
C PRO A 59 0.42 -17.85 9.25
N ASP A 60 0.47 -17.38 10.48
CA ASP A 60 1.69 -16.93 11.18
C ASP A 60 2.40 -15.72 10.57
N VAL A 61 1.95 -15.27 9.40
CA VAL A 61 2.56 -14.13 8.70
C VAL A 61 1.67 -12.90 8.76
N GLY A 62 0.36 -13.08 8.64
CA GLY A 62 -0.60 -12.00 8.70
C GLY A 62 -1.13 -11.60 7.33
N LYS A 63 -1.62 -10.37 7.26
CA LYS A 63 -2.27 -9.88 6.05
C LYS A 63 -1.24 -9.44 5.01
N ARG A 64 -1.54 -9.82 3.75
CA ARG A 64 -0.75 -9.39 2.59
C ARG A 64 -1.71 -9.01 1.47
N TRP A 65 -1.29 -8.11 0.60
CA TRP A 65 -2.07 -7.67 -0.56
C TRP A 65 -1.30 -8.00 -1.83
N ARG A 66 -2.01 -8.41 -2.87
CA ARG A 66 -1.37 -8.67 -4.17
C ARG A 66 -0.95 -7.35 -4.80
N ARG A 67 0.31 -7.28 -5.21
CA ARG A 67 0.88 -6.07 -5.80
C ARG A 67 0.07 -5.60 -7.01
N GLU A 68 -0.27 -6.51 -7.92
CA GLU A 68 -1.02 -6.15 -9.12
C GLU A 68 -2.41 -5.60 -8.81
N ASP A 69 -3.07 -6.13 -7.77
CA ASP A 69 -4.39 -5.65 -7.35
C ASP A 69 -4.31 -4.24 -6.77
N VAL A 70 -3.28 -3.97 -5.99
CA VAL A 70 -3.06 -2.64 -5.42
C VAL A 70 -2.78 -1.60 -6.52
N ILE A 71 -1.94 -1.96 -7.48
CA ILE A 71 -1.63 -1.09 -8.63
C ILE A 71 -2.89 -0.82 -9.46
N ARG A 72 -3.66 -1.87 -9.74
CA ARG A 72 -4.89 -1.73 -10.50
C ARG A 72 -5.89 -0.80 -9.80
N TRP A 73 -6.02 -0.99 -8.49
CA TRP A 73 -6.88 -0.10 -7.69
C TRP A 73 -6.44 1.36 -7.80
N ALA A 74 -5.14 1.62 -7.68
CA ALA A 74 -4.60 2.97 -7.77
C ALA A 74 -4.87 3.59 -9.16
N GLU A 75 -4.68 2.80 -10.22
CA GLU A 75 -4.97 3.25 -11.59
C GLU A 75 -6.44 3.57 -11.77
N ASP A 76 -7.33 2.72 -11.26
CA ASP A 76 -8.77 2.93 -11.35
C ASP A 76 -9.21 4.18 -10.60
N GLU A 77 -8.66 4.40 -9.39
CA GLU A 77 -8.96 5.60 -8.61
C GLU A 77 -8.45 6.86 -9.32
N ALA A 78 -7.30 6.78 -9.95
CA ALA A 78 -6.75 7.90 -10.71
C ALA A 78 -7.65 8.26 -11.90
N LYS A 79 -8.22 7.27 -12.57
CA LYS A 79 -9.17 7.50 -13.68
C LYS A 79 -10.45 8.16 -13.18
N ILE A 80 -10.97 7.71 -12.05
CA ILE A 80 -12.17 8.30 -11.45
C ILE A 80 -11.91 9.75 -11.06
N ALA A 81 -10.77 10.02 -10.42
CA ALA A 81 -10.39 11.38 -10.04
C ALA A 81 -10.20 12.27 -11.26
N GLY A 82 -9.62 11.75 -12.34
CA GLY A 82 -9.46 12.47 -13.60
C GLY A 82 -10.79 12.84 -14.24
N ARG A 83 -11.80 11.95 -14.15
CA ARG A 83 -13.14 12.23 -14.66
C ARG A 83 -13.88 13.27 -13.83
N ALA A 84 -13.62 13.27 -12.51
CA ALA A 84 -14.23 14.22 -11.60
C ALA A 84 -13.67 15.63 -11.76
N ALA A 85 -12.45 15.72 -12.25
CA ALA A 85 -11.82 17.01 -12.51
C ALA A 85 -12.30 17.58 -13.83
#